data_ca82eda3678d728dd3bf31df2e78e9d6
#
_entry.id   ca82eda3678d728dd3bf31df2e78e9d6
#
_cell.length_a   1.000
_cell.length_b   1.000
_cell.length_c   1.000
_cell.angle_alpha   90.00
_cell.angle_beta   90.00
_cell.angle_gamma   90.00
#
_symmetry.space_group_name_H-M   'P 1'
#
loop_
_entity.id
_entity.type
_entity.pdbx_description
1 polymer ?
#
loop_
_entity_poly.entity_id
_entity_poly.type
_entity_poly.pdbx_seq_one_letter_code
_entity_poly.pdbx_strand_id
1 'polypeptide(L)'
;MLESKKFKNYWYKTGTPSFLIKLIKQKRYDITKLENLIIREDVLEKFDIEEIRIEALMYQTGYLTIKDAYEKEYGQEYRLGFPNKEVRISFNEDILLLVLKDEIRENIADKIIEILKKEEIEKLREQVEILISNISYVHYKGESSYVIAIFSLLYSTGLNIITEDNTSKGRIDLTILVNKNIVYIIEFKVIQDEKEKGKAINQILEKEYYKKYLNYEKIYLIGIELDKTKKQIANFEYQQVK
;
A
#
# COMPACT_ATOMS: atom_id res chain seq x y z
N MET A 1 -16.86 -25.47 -10.41
CA MET A 1 -16.34 -24.33 -9.63
C MET A 1 -14.84 -24.07 -9.82
N LEU A 2 -14.15 -24.84 -10.64
CA LEU A 2 -12.70 -24.72 -10.87
C LEU A 2 -12.30 -24.11 -12.23
N GLU A 3 -13.26 -23.62 -13.02
CA GLU A 3 -13.00 -23.12 -14.37
C GLU A 3 -12.78 -21.62 -14.53
N SER A 4 -13.06 -20.81 -13.54
CA SER A 4 -12.72 -19.39 -13.63
C SER A 4 -11.49 -19.09 -12.77
N LYS A 5 -10.35 -18.89 -13.41
CA LYS A 5 -9.12 -18.33 -12.77
C LYS A 5 -9.30 -16.88 -12.28
N LYS A 6 -10.53 -16.42 -12.08
CA LYS A 6 -10.85 -15.11 -11.52
C LYS A 6 -11.03 -15.28 -10.02
N PHE A 7 -10.18 -14.59 -9.24
CA PHE A 7 -10.39 -14.39 -7.82
C PHE A 7 -11.73 -13.65 -7.65
N LYS A 8 -12.76 -14.36 -7.19
CA LYS A 8 -14.05 -13.75 -6.84
C LYS A 8 -14.18 -13.76 -5.32
N ASN A 9 -14.59 -12.64 -4.75
CA ASN A 9 -14.84 -12.42 -3.33
C ASN A 9 -15.97 -13.27 -2.75
N TYR A 10 -15.79 -14.58 -2.70
CA TYR A 10 -16.82 -15.49 -2.15
C TYR A 10 -16.95 -15.38 -0.63
N TRP A 11 -15.86 -15.06 0.04
CA TRP A 11 -15.77 -14.97 1.49
C TRP A 11 -16.34 -13.64 2.03
N TYR A 12 -16.25 -12.59 1.25
CA TYR A 12 -16.54 -11.21 1.62
C TYR A 12 -18.03 -10.82 1.62
N LYS A 13 -18.86 -11.61 0.96
CA LYS A 13 -20.31 -11.32 0.82
C LYS A 13 -21.11 -11.49 2.10
N THR A 14 -20.61 -12.17 3.11
CA THR A 14 -21.34 -12.53 4.34
C THR A 14 -20.93 -11.77 5.58
N GLY A 15 -19.86 -10.99 5.55
CA GLY A 15 -19.38 -10.23 6.70
C GLY A 15 -18.83 -8.89 6.24
N THR A 16 -19.70 -7.93 5.93
CA THR A 16 -19.27 -6.60 5.48
C THR A 16 -18.39 -5.96 6.54
N PRO A 17 -17.17 -5.58 6.20
CA PRO A 17 -16.26 -4.91 7.12
C PRO A 17 -16.66 -3.45 7.42
N SER A 18 -17.94 -3.12 7.20
CA SER A 18 -18.43 -1.73 7.33
C SER A 18 -18.11 -1.12 8.70
N PHE A 19 -18.14 -1.94 9.74
CA PHE A 19 -17.73 -1.50 11.08
C PHE A 19 -16.20 -1.28 11.14
N LEU A 20 -15.40 -2.25 10.68
CA LEU A 20 -13.94 -2.15 10.65
C LEU A 20 -13.50 -0.94 9.82
N ILE A 21 -14.06 -0.78 8.65
CA ILE A 21 -13.78 0.33 7.74
C ILE A 21 -14.16 1.69 8.37
N LYS A 22 -15.32 1.77 9.04
CA LYS A 22 -15.70 2.97 9.80
C LYS A 22 -14.72 3.27 10.94
N LEU A 23 -14.26 2.24 11.65
CA LEU A 23 -13.31 2.38 12.74
C LEU A 23 -11.93 2.84 12.24
N ILE A 24 -11.43 2.27 11.14
CA ILE A 24 -10.21 2.71 10.46
C ILE A 24 -10.30 4.19 10.11
N LYS A 25 -11.43 4.60 9.53
CA LYS A 25 -11.69 6.01 9.19
C LYS A 25 -11.73 6.91 10.44
N GLN A 26 -12.48 6.53 11.47
CA GLN A 26 -12.62 7.32 12.70
C GLN A 26 -11.29 7.50 13.42
N LYS A 27 -10.51 6.42 13.54
CA LYS A 27 -9.20 6.43 14.20
C LYS A 27 -8.07 6.95 13.29
N ARG A 28 -8.34 7.25 12.02
CA ARG A 28 -7.33 7.64 11.00
C ARG A 28 -6.15 6.67 10.97
N TYR A 29 -6.48 5.38 11.02
CA TYR A 29 -5.49 4.33 11.14
C TYR A 29 -4.62 4.23 9.88
N ASP A 30 -3.31 4.09 10.08
CA ASP A 30 -2.35 3.92 8.99
C ASP A 30 -2.33 2.47 8.50
N ILE A 31 -3.05 2.20 7.42
CA ILE A 31 -3.18 0.85 6.85
C ILE A 31 -1.94 0.38 6.10
N THR A 32 -0.99 1.27 5.81
CA THR A 32 0.22 0.91 5.05
C THR A 32 1.12 -0.06 5.82
N LYS A 33 0.98 -0.09 7.14
CA LYS A 33 1.77 -0.94 8.05
C LYS A 33 1.19 -2.35 8.26
N LEU A 34 -0.01 -2.64 7.74
CA LEU A 34 -0.72 -3.89 8.04
C LEU A 34 0.00 -5.15 7.53
N GLU A 35 0.78 -5.06 6.46
CA GLU A 35 1.47 -6.22 5.87
C GLU A 35 2.70 -6.70 6.66
N ASN A 36 3.24 -5.89 7.56
CA ASN A 36 4.42 -6.25 8.35
C ASN A 36 4.31 -5.76 9.80
N LEU A 37 3.10 -5.70 10.29
CA LEU A 37 2.81 -5.21 11.62
C LEU A 37 3.36 -6.15 12.69
N ILE A 38 4.29 -5.68 13.52
CA ILE A 38 4.77 -6.41 14.68
C ILE A 38 4.01 -5.94 15.90
N ILE A 39 3.38 -6.89 16.60
CA ILE A 39 2.61 -6.61 17.82
C ILE A 39 2.91 -7.65 18.89
N ARG A 40 2.74 -7.26 20.14
CA ARG A 40 2.89 -8.14 21.28
C ARG A 40 1.64 -9.00 21.46
N GLU A 41 1.81 -10.18 22.04
CA GLU A 41 0.74 -11.14 22.34
C GLU A 41 -0.40 -10.52 23.14
N ASP A 42 -0.08 -9.73 24.16
CA ASP A 42 -1.08 -9.07 25.02
C ASP A 42 -2.02 -8.12 24.26
N VAL A 43 -1.62 -7.62 23.11
CA VAL A 43 -2.45 -6.78 22.22
C VAL A 43 -3.52 -7.60 21.50
N LEU A 44 -3.22 -8.86 21.14
CA LEU A 44 -4.16 -9.75 20.45
C LEU A 44 -5.19 -10.35 21.40
N GLU A 45 -4.81 -10.57 22.64
CA GLU A 45 -5.66 -11.19 23.65
C GLU A 45 -6.62 -10.20 24.32
N LYS A 46 -6.25 -8.94 24.42
CA LYS A 46 -7.09 -7.91 25.05
C LYS A 46 -8.18 -7.44 24.10
N PHE A 47 -9.39 -7.88 24.35
CA PHE A 47 -10.59 -7.32 23.74
C PHE A 47 -11.28 -6.38 24.72
N ASP A 48 -10.88 -5.12 24.70
CA ASP A 48 -11.57 -4.06 25.42
C ASP A 48 -12.62 -3.42 24.50
N ILE A 49 -13.89 -3.52 24.88
CA ILE A 49 -15.00 -2.98 24.10
C ILE A 49 -14.93 -1.44 24.03
N GLU A 50 -14.35 -0.80 25.05
CA GLU A 50 -14.20 0.66 25.10
C GLU A 50 -12.98 1.15 24.30
N GLU A 51 -11.94 0.32 24.17
CA GLU A 51 -10.72 0.61 23.42
C GLU A 51 -10.41 -0.46 22.37
N ILE A 52 -11.30 -0.68 21.42
CA ILE A 52 -11.08 -1.65 20.35
C ILE A 52 -9.82 -1.27 19.54
N ARG A 53 -8.81 -2.13 19.59
CA ARG A 53 -7.63 -2.03 18.76
C ARG A 53 -7.93 -2.61 17.37
N ILE A 54 -7.64 -1.85 16.33
CA ILE A 54 -7.92 -2.24 14.95
C ILE A 54 -7.18 -3.52 14.60
N GLU A 55 -5.93 -3.67 15.04
CA GLU A 55 -5.09 -4.83 14.79
C GLU A 55 -5.68 -6.12 15.37
N ALA A 56 -6.14 -6.05 16.64
CA ALA A 56 -6.78 -7.18 17.30
C ALA A 56 -8.10 -7.55 16.62
N LEU A 57 -8.92 -6.56 16.26
CA LEU A 57 -10.17 -6.77 15.54
C LEU A 57 -9.91 -7.42 14.19
N MET A 58 -8.93 -6.94 13.42
CA MET A 58 -8.58 -7.50 12.11
C MET A 58 -8.05 -8.93 12.21
N TYR A 59 -7.28 -9.23 13.24
CA TYR A 59 -6.82 -10.59 13.52
C TYR A 59 -7.99 -11.52 13.86
N GLN A 60 -8.84 -11.14 14.80
CA GLN A 60 -9.98 -11.94 15.23
C GLN A 60 -11.03 -12.15 14.12
N THR A 61 -11.20 -11.16 13.25
CA THR A 61 -12.13 -11.26 12.11
C THR A 61 -11.50 -11.90 10.87
N GLY A 62 -10.23 -12.32 10.94
CA GLY A 62 -9.55 -13.04 9.87
C GLY A 62 -9.02 -12.18 8.72
N TYR A 63 -9.00 -10.84 8.87
CA TYR A 63 -8.32 -9.95 7.91
C TYR A 63 -6.81 -10.02 8.02
N LEU A 64 -6.31 -10.27 9.24
CA LEU A 64 -4.89 -10.52 9.49
C LEU A 64 -4.69 -11.92 10.06
N THR A 65 -3.51 -12.45 9.85
CA THR A 65 -3.04 -13.71 10.44
C THR A 65 -1.60 -13.57 10.90
N ILE A 66 -1.17 -14.43 11.81
CA ILE A 66 0.22 -14.53 12.24
C ILE A 66 1.03 -15.11 11.09
N LYS A 67 2.04 -14.38 10.65
CA LYS A 67 3.04 -14.79 9.65
C LYS A 67 4.28 -15.36 10.30
N ASP A 68 4.74 -14.73 11.37
CA ASP A 68 5.87 -15.16 12.17
C ASP A 68 5.63 -14.88 13.66
N ALA A 69 6.31 -15.65 14.50
CA ALA A 69 6.34 -15.48 15.95
C ALA A 69 7.79 -15.33 16.42
N TYR A 70 8.03 -14.38 17.30
CA TYR A 70 9.33 -14.08 17.87
C TYR A 70 9.28 -14.18 19.39
N GLU A 71 10.12 -15.04 19.97
CA GLU A 71 10.27 -15.14 21.41
C GLU A 71 11.17 -13.99 21.92
N LYS A 72 10.73 -13.30 22.96
CA LYS A 72 11.42 -12.19 23.62
C LYS A 72 11.49 -12.45 25.11
N GLU A 73 12.41 -11.80 25.81
CA GLU A 73 12.52 -11.90 27.27
C GLU A 73 11.23 -11.50 28.03
N TYR A 74 10.39 -10.68 27.41
CA TYR A 74 9.14 -10.15 27.99
C TYR A 74 7.86 -10.77 27.38
N GLY A 75 7.96 -11.91 26.69
CA GLY A 75 6.81 -12.58 26.04
C GLY A 75 6.97 -12.73 24.54
N GLN A 76 5.89 -13.03 23.85
CA GLN A 76 5.89 -13.24 22.41
C GLN A 76 5.52 -11.97 21.64
N GLU A 77 6.16 -11.80 20.48
CA GLU A 77 5.79 -10.84 19.45
C GLU A 77 5.38 -11.57 18.18
N TYR A 78 4.34 -11.08 17.53
CA TYR A 78 3.83 -11.65 16.28
C TYR A 78 3.96 -10.66 15.13
N ARG A 79 4.47 -11.14 14.00
CA ARG A 79 4.34 -10.40 12.75
C ARG A 79 3.04 -10.79 12.09
N LEU A 80 2.16 -9.83 11.90
CA LEU A 80 0.88 -9.98 11.23
C LEU A 80 0.97 -9.60 9.75
N GLY A 81 0.07 -10.17 8.95
CA GLY A 81 -0.14 -9.81 7.55
C GLY A 81 -1.44 -10.41 7.02
N PHE A 82 -1.85 -10.02 5.83
CA PHE A 82 -3.05 -10.61 5.21
C PHE A 82 -2.89 -12.11 5.00
N PRO A 83 -3.92 -12.95 5.28
CA PRO A 83 -3.79 -14.41 5.18
C PRO A 83 -3.46 -14.85 3.75
N ASN A 84 -4.05 -14.20 2.77
CA ASN A 84 -3.86 -14.49 1.35
C ASN A 84 -4.14 -13.25 0.48
N LYS A 85 -3.88 -13.40 -0.81
CA LYS A 85 -4.03 -12.35 -1.81
C LYS A 85 -5.48 -11.90 -1.98
N GLU A 86 -6.45 -12.80 -1.87
CA GLU A 86 -7.88 -12.49 -2.02
C GLU A 86 -8.34 -11.52 -0.92
N VAL A 87 -8.04 -11.81 0.34
CA VAL A 87 -8.38 -10.94 1.48
C VAL A 87 -7.70 -9.58 1.34
N ARG A 88 -6.42 -9.56 0.92
CA ARG A 88 -5.69 -8.31 0.70
C ARG A 88 -6.34 -7.44 -0.37
N ILE A 89 -6.66 -8.01 -1.53
CA ILE A 89 -7.32 -7.29 -2.63
C ILE A 89 -8.63 -6.71 -2.16
N SER A 90 -9.51 -7.55 -1.60
CA SER A 90 -10.85 -7.16 -1.19
C SER A 90 -10.86 -6.07 -0.13
N PHE A 91 -9.97 -6.17 0.87
CA PHE A 91 -9.83 -5.14 1.89
C PHE A 91 -9.42 -3.80 1.28
N ASN A 92 -8.46 -3.79 0.37
CA ASN A 92 -7.98 -2.56 -0.25
C ASN A 92 -8.99 -1.97 -1.25
N GLU A 93 -9.78 -2.79 -1.93
CA GLU A 93 -10.93 -2.34 -2.72
C GLU A 93 -11.93 -1.57 -1.84
N ASP A 94 -12.26 -2.08 -0.65
CA ASP A 94 -13.15 -1.38 0.28
C ASP A 94 -12.56 -0.08 0.83
N ILE A 95 -11.26 -0.05 1.09
CA ILE A 95 -10.59 1.21 1.45
C ILE A 95 -10.70 2.23 0.30
N LEU A 96 -10.49 1.80 -0.94
CA LEU A 96 -10.68 2.68 -2.11
C LEU A 96 -12.11 3.21 -2.20
N LEU A 97 -13.11 2.38 -1.88
CA LEU A 97 -14.52 2.81 -1.82
C LEU A 97 -14.75 3.95 -0.82
N LEU A 98 -13.94 4.07 0.22
CA LEU A 98 -14.05 5.16 1.20
C LEU A 98 -13.38 6.45 0.77
N VAL A 99 -12.27 6.32 0.02
CA VAL A 99 -11.42 7.47 -0.29
C VAL A 99 -11.73 8.07 -1.65
N LEU A 100 -12.27 7.28 -2.60
CA LEU A 100 -12.57 7.73 -3.95
C LEU A 100 -14.06 8.04 -4.17
N LYS A 101 -14.34 8.94 -5.10
CA LYS A 101 -15.67 9.16 -5.67
C LYS A 101 -16.06 7.98 -6.56
N ASP A 102 -17.37 7.65 -6.63
CA ASP A 102 -17.89 6.45 -7.30
C ASP A 102 -17.50 6.28 -8.77
N GLU A 103 -17.28 7.36 -9.51
CA GLU A 103 -17.14 7.37 -10.96
C GLU A 103 -15.82 6.80 -11.52
N ILE A 104 -14.78 6.59 -10.66
CA ILE A 104 -13.40 6.27 -11.12
C ILE A 104 -13.01 4.82 -10.86
N ARG A 105 -13.84 4.08 -10.17
CA ARG A 105 -13.49 2.76 -9.59
C ARG A 105 -13.39 1.63 -10.61
N GLU A 106 -14.13 1.71 -11.71
CA GLU A 106 -14.13 0.64 -12.70
C GLU A 106 -12.82 0.63 -13.48
N ASN A 107 -12.11 -0.50 -13.40
CA ASN A 107 -10.91 -0.81 -14.20
C ASN A 107 -9.61 -0.04 -13.88
N ILE A 108 -9.53 0.77 -12.80
CA ILE A 108 -8.26 1.46 -12.49
C ILE A 108 -7.14 0.49 -12.12
N ALA A 109 -7.46 -0.56 -11.36
CA ALA A 109 -6.49 -1.59 -10.99
C ALA A 109 -5.97 -2.37 -12.22
N ASP A 110 -6.86 -2.74 -13.15
CA ASP A 110 -6.48 -3.42 -14.39
C ASP A 110 -5.61 -2.53 -15.28
N LYS A 111 -5.93 -1.23 -15.36
CA LYS A 111 -5.09 -0.26 -16.09
C LYS A 111 -3.69 -0.15 -15.50
N ILE A 112 -3.56 -0.08 -14.17
CA ILE A 112 -2.26 -0.03 -13.50
C ILE A 112 -1.45 -1.31 -13.79
N ILE A 113 -2.08 -2.48 -13.75
CA ILE A 113 -1.43 -3.75 -14.09
C ILE A 113 -0.88 -3.71 -15.53
N GLU A 114 -1.69 -3.24 -16.47
CA GLU A 114 -1.30 -3.14 -17.87
C GLU A 114 -0.15 -2.16 -18.08
N ILE A 115 -0.24 -0.97 -17.48
CA ILE A 115 0.78 0.08 -17.50
C ILE A 115 2.13 -0.46 -16.99
N LEU A 116 2.13 -1.11 -15.82
CA LEU A 116 3.35 -1.65 -15.22
C LEU A 116 3.92 -2.81 -16.05
N LYS A 117 3.09 -3.64 -16.67
CA LYS A 117 3.55 -4.70 -17.56
C LYS A 117 4.13 -4.19 -18.89
N LYS A 118 3.64 -3.05 -19.37
CA LYS A 118 4.10 -2.40 -20.60
C LYS A 118 5.21 -1.37 -20.38
N GLU A 119 5.55 -1.11 -19.12
CA GLU A 119 6.59 -0.15 -18.73
C GLU A 119 6.27 1.30 -19.15
N GLU A 120 5.00 1.65 -19.21
CA GLU A 120 4.49 2.95 -19.63
C GLU A 120 4.43 3.93 -18.44
N ILE A 121 5.60 4.32 -17.89
CA ILE A 121 5.72 5.03 -16.62
C ILE A 121 5.04 6.40 -16.62
N GLU A 122 5.02 7.11 -17.75
CA GLU A 122 4.28 8.38 -17.86
C GLU A 122 2.77 8.17 -17.67
N LYS A 123 2.22 7.06 -18.17
CA LYS A 123 0.81 6.72 -17.92
C LYS A 123 0.54 6.36 -16.46
N LEU A 124 1.54 5.79 -15.74
CA LEU A 124 1.44 5.59 -14.30
C LEU A 124 1.27 6.93 -13.58
N ARG A 125 2.08 7.93 -13.93
CA ARG A 125 1.94 9.29 -13.43
C ARG A 125 0.54 9.83 -13.62
N GLU A 126 0.02 9.74 -14.86
CA GLU A 126 -1.35 10.20 -15.19
C GLU A 126 -2.41 9.52 -14.30
N GLN A 127 -2.31 8.20 -14.10
CA GLN A 127 -3.27 7.47 -13.25
C GLN A 127 -3.17 7.88 -11.78
N VAL A 128 -1.97 8.16 -11.27
CA VAL A 128 -1.77 8.67 -9.90
C VAL A 128 -2.34 10.09 -9.77
N GLU A 129 -2.17 10.95 -10.77
CA GLU A 129 -2.78 12.29 -10.80
C GLU A 129 -4.31 12.23 -10.79
N ILE A 130 -4.89 11.35 -11.61
CA ILE A 130 -6.34 11.10 -11.62
C ILE A 130 -6.80 10.61 -10.24
N LEU A 131 -6.11 9.64 -9.66
CA LEU A 131 -6.42 9.12 -8.33
C LEU A 131 -6.46 10.25 -7.29
N ILE A 132 -5.40 11.04 -7.20
CA ILE A 132 -5.24 12.12 -6.22
C ILE A 132 -6.33 13.18 -6.38
N SER A 133 -6.64 13.59 -7.63
CA SER A 133 -7.68 14.60 -7.90
C SER A 133 -9.09 14.14 -7.50
N ASN A 134 -9.30 12.85 -7.39
CA ASN A 134 -10.59 12.24 -7.07
C ASN A 134 -10.73 11.75 -5.62
N ILE A 135 -9.72 11.98 -4.78
CA ILE A 135 -9.84 11.69 -3.34
C ILE A 135 -10.90 12.61 -2.73
N SER A 136 -11.90 11.98 -2.11
CA SER A 136 -12.99 12.69 -1.46
C SER A 136 -12.50 13.48 -0.24
N TYR A 137 -12.72 14.80 -0.28
CA TYR A 137 -12.37 15.71 0.82
C TYR A 137 -13.08 15.39 2.14
N VAL A 138 -14.26 14.77 2.06
CA VAL A 138 -15.13 14.52 3.21
C VAL A 138 -14.61 13.39 4.10
N HIS A 139 -13.87 12.46 3.53
CA HIS A 139 -13.59 11.20 4.20
C HIS A 139 -12.21 11.09 4.83
N TYR A 140 -11.21 11.81 4.29
CA TYR A 140 -9.85 11.82 4.82
C TYR A 140 -9.26 13.24 4.75
N LYS A 141 -8.91 13.79 5.91
CA LYS A 141 -8.21 15.08 5.99
C LYS A 141 -6.76 14.82 6.38
N GLY A 142 -5.81 15.17 5.52
CA GLY A 142 -4.38 15.10 5.83
C GLY A 142 -3.50 14.43 4.78
N GLU A 143 -2.21 14.52 4.96
CA GLU A 143 -1.16 14.01 4.07
C GLU A 143 -1.23 12.50 3.85
N SER A 144 -1.61 11.74 4.88
CA SER A 144 -1.76 10.29 4.83
C SER A 144 -2.83 9.80 3.84
N SER A 145 -3.80 10.66 3.46
CA SER A 145 -4.90 10.24 2.56
C SER A 145 -4.42 9.86 1.17
N TYR A 146 -3.42 10.57 0.65
CA TYR A 146 -2.87 10.29 -0.69
C TYR A 146 -2.07 9.00 -0.69
N VAL A 147 -1.23 8.84 0.33
CA VAL A 147 -0.43 7.63 0.50
C VAL A 147 -1.35 6.42 0.65
N ILE A 148 -2.36 6.50 1.51
CA ILE A 148 -3.37 5.44 1.70
C ILE A 148 -4.07 5.10 0.38
N ALA A 149 -4.50 6.10 -0.41
CA ALA A 149 -5.18 5.86 -1.67
C ALA A 149 -4.27 5.18 -2.71
N ILE A 150 -3.02 5.63 -2.84
CA ILE A 150 -2.04 5.04 -3.75
C ILE A 150 -1.72 3.59 -3.33
N PHE A 151 -1.46 3.37 -2.04
CA PHE A 151 -1.19 2.02 -1.53
C PHE A 151 -2.39 1.09 -1.73
N SER A 152 -3.61 1.54 -1.38
CA SER A 152 -4.81 0.72 -1.58
C SER A 152 -5.05 0.40 -3.05
N LEU A 153 -4.82 1.35 -3.96
CA LEU A 153 -4.90 1.10 -5.39
C LEU A 153 -3.89 0.03 -5.82
N LEU A 154 -2.64 0.18 -5.43
CA LEU A 154 -1.59 -0.75 -5.81
C LEU A 154 -1.86 -2.15 -5.21
N TYR A 155 -2.26 -2.24 -3.95
CA TYR A 155 -2.61 -3.52 -3.32
C TYR A 155 -3.83 -4.19 -3.96
N SER A 156 -4.83 -3.43 -4.44
CA SER A 156 -5.99 -3.97 -5.15
C SER A 156 -5.64 -4.59 -6.51
N THR A 157 -4.50 -4.24 -7.11
CA THR A 157 -4.00 -4.88 -8.34
C THR A 157 -3.65 -6.35 -8.15
N GLY A 158 -3.40 -6.77 -6.93
CA GLY A 158 -2.90 -8.11 -6.63
C GLY A 158 -1.49 -8.40 -7.17
N LEU A 159 -0.73 -7.40 -7.58
CA LEU A 159 0.70 -7.55 -7.87
C LEU A 159 1.48 -7.93 -6.61
N ASN A 160 2.70 -8.43 -6.80
CA ASN A 160 3.59 -8.69 -5.68
C ASN A 160 4.20 -7.36 -5.21
N ILE A 161 3.74 -6.87 -4.07
CA ILE A 161 4.10 -5.57 -3.50
C ILE A 161 4.74 -5.80 -2.14
N ILE A 162 5.87 -5.14 -1.91
CA ILE A 162 6.60 -5.15 -0.66
C ILE A 162 6.64 -3.70 -0.16
N THR A 163 6.02 -3.44 0.99
CA THR A 163 6.09 -2.15 1.67
C THR A 163 7.18 -2.19 2.72
N GLU A 164 7.74 -1.01 3.03
CA GLU A 164 8.77 -0.90 4.06
C GLU A 164 9.92 -1.91 3.81
N ASP A 165 10.34 -2.03 2.55
CA ASP A 165 11.25 -3.06 2.08
C ASP A 165 12.68 -2.81 2.55
N ASN A 166 13.14 -3.63 3.49
CA ASN A 166 14.43 -3.44 4.14
C ASN A 166 15.61 -3.72 3.21
N THR A 167 16.58 -2.81 3.23
CA THR A 167 17.88 -2.94 2.58
C THR A 167 19.01 -2.74 3.61
N SER A 168 20.25 -2.99 3.21
CA SER A 168 21.41 -2.71 4.06
C SER A 168 21.64 -1.22 4.35
N LYS A 169 21.06 -0.32 3.56
CA LYS A 169 21.25 1.13 3.65
C LYS A 169 20.02 1.92 4.09
N GLY A 170 18.93 1.23 4.36
CA GLY A 170 17.67 1.83 4.77
C GLY A 170 16.47 1.03 4.28
N ARG A 171 15.34 1.71 4.16
CA ARG A 171 14.06 1.09 3.86
C ARG A 171 13.42 1.80 2.68
N ILE A 172 12.96 1.02 1.71
CA ILE A 172 12.22 1.49 0.54
C ILE A 172 10.74 1.58 0.92
N ASP A 173 10.07 2.67 0.58
CA ASP A 173 8.65 2.81 0.87
C ASP A 173 7.81 1.73 0.18
N LEU A 174 8.10 1.48 -1.11
CA LEU A 174 7.34 0.53 -1.90
C LEU A 174 8.19 -0.11 -3.00
N THR A 175 8.15 -1.44 -3.08
CA THR A 175 8.70 -2.22 -4.19
C THR A 175 7.60 -3.02 -4.87
N ILE A 176 7.50 -2.96 -6.21
CA ILE A 176 6.55 -3.75 -7.00
C ILE A 176 7.33 -4.70 -7.89
N LEU A 177 7.01 -5.99 -7.80
CA LEU A 177 7.61 -7.04 -8.62
C LEU A 177 6.63 -7.48 -9.70
N VAL A 178 7.01 -7.33 -10.97
CA VAL A 178 6.17 -7.68 -12.12
C VAL A 178 6.83 -8.80 -12.93
N ASN A 179 6.08 -9.86 -13.21
CA ASN A 179 6.47 -10.99 -14.05
C ASN A 179 7.82 -11.66 -13.73
N LYS A 180 8.33 -11.53 -12.51
CA LYS A 180 9.64 -12.04 -12.04
C LYS A 180 10.88 -11.41 -12.69
N ASN A 181 10.74 -10.46 -13.60
CA ASN A 181 11.85 -9.83 -14.32
C ASN A 181 11.88 -8.31 -14.22
N ILE A 182 10.82 -7.65 -13.81
CA ILE A 182 10.74 -6.19 -13.69
C ILE A 182 10.52 -5.80 -12.23
N VAL A 183 11.27 -4.81 -11.77
CA VAL A 183 11.15 -4.22 -10.43
C VAL A 183 10.91 -2.73 -10.54
N TYR A 184 9.94 -2.23 -9.81
CA TYR A 184 9.72 -0.81 -9.58
C TYR A 184 10.02 -0.50 -8.12
N ILE A 185 10.95 0.41 -7.88
CA ILE A 185 11.33 0.92 -6.56
C ILE A 185 10.77 2.32 -6.45
N ILE A 186 9.87 2.54 -5.52
CA ILE A 186 9.10 3.79 -5.40
C ILE A 186 9.34 4.40 -4.03
N GLU A 187 9.66 5.68 -4.01
CA GLU A 187 9.80 6.49 -2.82
C GLU A 187 8.81 7.65 -2.87
N PHE A 188 8.15 7.91 -1.73
CA PHE A 188 7.18 8.99 -1.60
C PHE A 188 7.73 10.09 -0.70
N LYS A 189 7.51 11.35 -1.06
CA LYS A 189 7.76 12.50 -0.20
C LYS A 189 6.58 13.45 -0.23
N VAL A 190 6.29 14.06 0.90
CA VAL A 190 5.38 15.21 0.97
C VAL A 190 6.23 16.46 1.08
N ILE A 191 6.13 17.34 0.11
CA ILE A 191 6.93 18.56 0.03
C ILE A 191 6.07 19.81 0.22
N GLN A 192 6.68 20.87 0.72
CA GLN A 192 6.03 22.17 0.96
C GLN A 192 6.63 23.28 0.09
N ASP A 193 7.84 23.10 -0.39
CA ASP A 193 8.60 24.08 -1.18
C ASP A 193 9.13 23.42 -2.47
N GLU A 194 9.15 24.17 -3.55
CA GLU A 194 9.75 23.79 -4.84
C GLU A 194 11.22 23.35 -4.71
N LYS A 195 11.96 23.91 -3.72
CA LYS A 195 13.35 23.52 -3.43
C LYS A 195 13.51 22.09 -2.91
N GLU A 196 12.43 21.47 -2.53
CA GLU A 196 12.42 20.11 -2.04
C GLU A 196 12.24 19.06 -3.14
N LYS A 197 12.00 19.48 -4.38
CA LYS A 197 11.85 18.60 -5.55
C LYS A 197 13.10 17.77 -5.80
N GLY A 198 12.91 16.52 -6.21
CA GLY A 198 13.99 15.55 -6.45
C GLY A 198 14.46 14.78 -5.21
N LYS A 199 13.97 15.09 -4.02
CA LYS A 199 14.39 14.39 -2.80
C LYS A 199 14.03 12.90 -2.82
N ALA A 200 12.88 12.55 -3.41
CA ALA A 200 12.41 11.16 -3.45
C ALA A 200 13.33 10.29 -4.32
N ILE A 201 13.58 10.70 -5.55
CA ILE A 201 14.46 9.95 -6.47
C ILE A 201 15.92 9.93 -5.97
N ASN A 202 16.39 11.06 -5.45
CA ASN A 202 17.75 11.17 -4.90
C ASN A 202 17.96 10.24 -3.72
N GLN A 203 16.97 10.05 -2.84
CA GLN A 203 17.06 9.09 -1.73
C GLN A 203 17.29 7.66 -2.25
N ILE A 204 16.55 7.23 -3.31
CA ILE A 204 16.74 5.90 -3.90
C ILE A 204 18.16 5.74 -4.45
N LEU A 205 18.67 6.77 -5.13
CA LEU A 205 19.99 6.76 -5.74
C LEU A 205 21.11 6.76 -4.70
N GLU A 206 21.07 7.68 -3.72
CA GLU A 206 22.06 7.79 -2.65
C GLU A 206 22.14 6.55 -1.77
N LYS A 207 20.97 5.96 -1.47
CA LYS A 207 20.88 4.71 -0.69
C LYS A 207 21.14 3.46 -1.55
N GLU A 208 21.24 3.62 -2.87
CA GLU A 208 21.51 2.52 -3.82
C GLU A 208 20.53 1.35 -3.64
N TYR A 209 19.27 1.62 -3.37
CA TYR A 209 18.24 0.61 -3.08
C TYR A 209 18.11 -0.44 -4.17
N TYR A 210 18.36 -0.06 -5.43
CA TYR A 210 18.32 -0.95 -6.60
C TYR A 210 19.32 -2.11 -6.51
N LYS A 211 20.39 -1.99 -5.72
CA LYS A 211 21.41 -3.05 -5.57
C LYS A 211 20.84 -4.36 -5.02
N LYS A 212 19.76 -4.29 -4.24
CA LYS A 212 19.02 -5.46 -3.75
C LYS A 212 18.43 -6.31 -4.87
N TYR A 213 18.15 -5.69 -6.02
CA TYR A 213 17.38 -6.27 -7.11
C TYR A 213 18.19 -6.47 -8.40
N LEU A 214 19.52 -6.46 -8.35
CA LEU A 214 20.41 -6.63 -9.52
C LEU A 214 20.24 -7.97 -10.27
N ASN A 215 19.59 -8.95 -9.64
CA ASN A 215 19.22 -10.22 -10.27
C ASN A 215 18.00 -10.13 -11.21
N TYR A 216 17.27 -9.00 -11.19
CA TYR A 216 16.18 -8.75 -12.13
C TYR A 216 16.70 -8.17 -13.44
N GLU A 217 15.92 -8.32 -14.52
CA GLU A 217 16.31 -7.86 -15.86
C GLU A 217 16.17 -6.35 -16.01
N LYS A 218 15.10 -5.78 -15.43
CA LYS A 218 14.78 -4.37 -15.49
C LYS A 218 14.46 -3.81 -14.11
N ILE A 219 15.03 -2.65 -13.83
CA ILE A 219 14.84 -1.95 -12.54
C ILE A 219 14.52 -0.49 -12.83
N TYR A 220 13.34 -0.07 -12.41
CA TYR A 220 12.87 1.31 -12.47
C TYR A 220 12.85 1.93 -11.09
N LEU A 221 13.43 3.11 -10.97
CA LEU A 221 13.39 3.96 -9.79
C LEU A 221 12.35 5.05 -10.03
N ILE A 222 11.45 5.27 -9.09
CA ILE A 222 10.38 6.26 -9.22
C ILE A 222 10.31 7.08 -7.94
N GLY A 223 10.50 8.39 -8.05
CA GLY A 223 10.28 9.36 -6.98
C GLY A 223 8.95 10.07 -7.19
N ILE A 224 8.06 10.00 -6.21
CA ILE A 224 6.75 10.67 -6.24
C ILE A 224 6.68 11.69 -5.10
N GLU A 225 6.59 12.95 -5.45
CA GLU A 225 6.52 14.04 -4.48
C GLU A 225 5.15 14.72 -4.54
N LEU A 226 4.50 14.77 -3.40
CA LEU A 226 3.13 15.26 -3.26
C LEU A 226 3.17 16.66 -2.64
N ASP A 227 2.43 17.62 -3.23
CA ASP A 227 2.26 18.94 -2.65
C ASP A 227 1.31 18.87 -1.46
N LYS A 228 1.80 19.30 -0.29
CA LYS A 228 1.03 19.31 0.94
C LYS A 228 -0.25 20.14 0.86
N THR A 229 -0.23 21.21 0.08
CA THR A 229 -1.28 22.23 0.05
C THR A 229 -2.22 22.08 -1.13
N LYS A 230 -1.68 21.78 -2.31
CA LYS A 230 -2.41 21.84 -3.59
C LYS A 230 -3.07 20.53 -4.00
N LYS A 231 -2.88 19.44 -3.22
CA LYS A 231 -3.48 18.13 -3.54
C LYS A 231 -3.17 17.66 -4.97
N GLN A 232 -1.92 17.69 -5.31
CA GLN A 232 -1.44 17.29 -6.64
C GLN A 232 -0.05 16.67 -6.51
N ILE A 233 0.40 16.00 -7.55
CA ILE A 233 1.79 15.64 -7.69
C ILE A 233 2.59 16.94 -7.90
N ALA A 234 3.53 17.19 -7.00
CA ALA A 234 4.45 18.32 -7.12
C ALA A 234 5.63 17.98 -8.05
N ASN A 235 6.06 16.71 -8.01
CA ASN A 235 7.13 16.21 -8.85
C ASN A 235 6.98 14.69 -9.03
N PHE A 236 7.32 14.21 -10.23
CA PHE A 236 7.35 12.79 -10.55
C PHE A 236 8.56 12.55 -11.46
N GLU A 237 9.52 11.86 -10.92
CA GLU A 237 10.76 11.53 -11.64
C GLU A 237 10.96 10.03 -11.69
N TYR A 238 11.52 9.54 -12.79
CA TYR A 238 11.89 8.14 -12.87
C TYR A 238 13.18 7.93 -13.65
N GLN A 239 13.84 6.83 -13.37
CA GLN A 239 15.05 6.41 -14.04
C GLN A 239 15.08 4.89 -14.18
N GLN A 240 15.41 4.37 -15.34
CA GLN A 240 15.76 2.97 -15.52
C GLN A 240 17.27 2.81 -15.25
N VAL A 241 17.63 1.88 -14.35
CA VAL A 241 19.04 1.62 -13.98
C VAL A 241 19.54 0.27 -14.48
N LYS A 242 18.60 -0.54 -14.99
CA LYS A 242 18.92 -1.81 -15.63
C LYS A 242 17.84 -2.18 -16.62
#